data_16789e0bad447782dea918fea94801fa
#
_entry.id   16789e0bad447782dea918fea94801fa
#
_cell.length_a   1.000
_cell.length_b   1.000
_cell.length_c   1.000
_cell.angle_alpha   90.00
_cell.angle_beta   90.00
_cell.angle_gamma   90.00
#
_symmetry.space_group_name_H-M   'P 1'
#
loop_
_entity.id
_entity.type
_entity.pdbx_description
1 polymer ?
#
loop_
_entity_poly.entity_id
_entity_poly.type
_entity_poly.pdbx_seq_one_letter_code
_entity_poly.pdbx_strand_id
1 'polypeptide(L)'
;LQNEGRLRAVVPETFGMVVLDEAHHAVAESFSRILGAFGHAKILGCTATTDRSDEIALGKIFQDCAFDYRLPDAIEDGWCCPIRQQFIVLDDLDFSGVRVGGGDLSAEDFGRIIQEEGPLHRIARPAVELAENRQTMVFCPTVAVTRALQPVMERYAAKLGRRGVVAAWGSMDEVERGAAVRSYKSGEAQFLLSCQLYTEGVDFPATAHIVIARPTKSRMLMEQMLGRGFRGGRLCPVDGKTDLLVTDLVGSTLKCKLVHAGDVLG
;
A
#
# COMPACT_ATOMS: atom_id res chain seq x y z
N LEU A 1 12.56 -17.58 8.66
CA LEU A 1 13.18 -18.80 8.13
C LEU A 1 13.85 -18.64 6.76
N GLN A 2 13.67 -17.51 6.07
CA GLN A 2 14.33 -17.25 4.76
C GLN A 2 15.86 -17.20 4.83
N ASN A 3 16.44 -16.98 6.02
CA ASN A 3 17.87 -17.07 6.26
C ASN A 3 18.27 -18.53 6.58
N GLU A 4 19.25 -19.08 5.84
CA GLU A 4 19.72 -20.46 6.00
C GLU A 4 20.15 -20.79 7.45
N GLY A 5 20.82 -19.87 8.14
CA GLY A 5 21.24 -20.07 9.51
C GLY A 5 20.05 -20.26 10.47
N ARG A 6 18.94 -19.55 10.24
CA ARG A 6 17.70 -19.71 11.02
C ARG A 6 16.99 -21.00 10.67
N LEU A 7 16.97 -21.40 9.41
CA LEU A 7 16.36 -22.66 8.99
C LEU A 7 17.09 -23.87 9.57
N ARG A 8 18.44 -23.83 9.61
CA ARG A 8 19.28 -24.89 10.24
C ARG A 8 19.13 -24.97 11.76
N ALA A 9 18.71 -23.89 12.42
CA ALA A 9 18.50 -23.87 13.87
C ALA A 9 17.14 -24.47 14.28
N VAL A 10 16.29 -24.80 13.32
CA VAL A 10 14.97 -25.41 13.56
C VAL A 10 15.06 -26.89 13.23
N VAL A 11 14.43 -27.72 14.07
CA VAL A 11 14.27 -29.18 13.82
C VAL A 11 12.93 -29.38 13.12
N PRO A 12 12.91 -29.53 11.77
CA PRO A 12 11.65 -29.55 11.00
C PRO A 12 10.67 -30.64 11.46
N GLU A 13 11.19 -31.79 11.85
CA GLU A 13 10.43 -32.98 12.25
C GLU A 13 9.55 -32.75 13.47
N THR A 14 9.81 -31.71 14.25
CA THR A 14 9.00 -31.36 15.43
C THR A 14 7.71 -30.62 15.09
N PHE A 15 7.54 -30.17 13.82
CA PHE A 15 6.38 -29.39 13.39
C PHE A 15 5.44 -30.21 12.53
N GLY A 16 4.20 -30.36 12.97
CA GLY A 16 3.14 -31.01 12.17
C GLY A 16 2.44 -30.07 11.20
N MET A 17 2.63 -28.77 11.34
CA MET A 17 2.02 -27.74 10.49
C MET A 17 2.95 -26.53 10.31
N VAL A 18 2.95 -25.95 9.12
CA VAL A 18 3.62 -24.70 8.78
C VAL A 18 2.58 -23.72 8.24
N VAL A 19 2.52 -22.53 8.82
CA VAL A 19 1.68 -21.43 8.33
C VAL A 19 2.58 -20.42 7.60
N LEU A 20 2.25 -20.15 6.34
CA LEU A 20 2.93 -19.14 5.53
C LEU A 20 2.04 -17.90 5.48
N ASP A 21 2.50 -16.82 6.09
CA ASP A 21 1.91 -15.50 5.90
C ASP A 21 2.43 -14.89 4.60
N GLU A 22 1.62 -14.02 3.96
CA GLU A 22 1.87 -13.47 2.62
C GLU A 22 2.22 -14.57 1.59
N ALA A 23 1.37 -15.60 1.54
CA ALA A 23 1.62 -16.81 0.76
C ALA A 23 1.77 -16.59 -0.75
N HIS A 24 1.41 -15.41 -1.29
CA HIS A 24 1.69 -15.04 -2.67
C HIS A 24 3.20 -15.00 -2.98
N HIS A 25 4.06 -14.83 -1.96
CA HIS A 25 5.49 -14.98 -2.09
C HIS A 25 6.00 -16.44 -2.11
N ALA A 26 5.14 -17.43 -1.87
CA ALA A 26 5.52 -18.84 -1.72
C ALA A 26 6.20 -19.44 -2.98
N VAL A 27 5.99 -18.84 -4.15
CA VAL A 27 6.65 -19.25 -5.42
C VAL A 27 8.12 -18.82 -5.49
N ALA A 28 8.60 -17.96 -4.60
CA ALA A 28 10.00 -17.57 -4.58
C ALA A 28 10.89 -18.74 -4.11
N GLU A 29 12.12 -18.81 -4.64
CA GLU A 29 13.08 -19.88 -4.35
C GLU A 29 13.36 -20.06 -2.84
N SER A 30 13.36 -18.95 -2.08
CA SER A 30 13.54 -18.99 -0.63
C SER A 30 12.43 -19.76 0.10
N PHE A 31 11.20 -19.64 -0.37
CA PHE A 31 10.06 -20.37 0.19
C PHE A 31 10.06 -21.85 -0.25
N SER A 32 10.45 -22.14 -1.49
CA SER A 32 10.58 -23.53 -1.97
C SER A 32 11.56 -24.34 -1.12
N ARG A 33 12.64 -23.73 -0.65
CA ARG A 33 13.59 -24.35 0.29
C ARG A 33 12.96 -24.63 1.65
N ILE A 34 12.17 -23.71 2.18
CA ILE A 34 11.45 -23.90 3.44
C ILE A 34 10.45 -25.05 3.28
N LEU A 35 9.63 -25.01 2.24
CA LEU A 35 8.64 -26.06 1.95
C LEU A 35 9.28 -27.44 1.81
N GLY A 36 10.45 -27.52 1.15
CA GLY A 36 11.22 -28.75 1.02
C GLY A 36 11.71 -29.32 2.36
N ALA A 37 12.12 -28.44 3.30
CA ALA A 37 12.57 -28.87 4.63
C ALA A 37 11.40 -29.41 5.50
N PHE A 38 10.17 -28.90 5.29
CA PHE A 38 8.98 -29.29 6.05
C PHE A 38 8.01 -30.17 5.24
N GLY A 39 8.51 -30.93 4.27
CA GLY A 39 7.66 -31.72 3.35
C GLY A 39 6.74 -32.77 4.00
N HIS A 40 6.95 -33.12 5.27
CA HIS A 40 6.06 -34.00 6.07
C HIS A 40 4.95 -33.21 6.78
N ALA A 41 5.06 -31.89 6.92
CA ALA A 41 4.10 -31.07 7.64
C ALA A 41 2.95 -30.62 6.73
N LYS A 42 1.79 -30.35 7.31
CA LYS A 42 0.69 -29.68 6.61
C LYS A 42 1.07 -28.21 6.36
N ILE A 43 0.83 -27.72 5.15
CA ILE A 43 1.12 -26.34 4.78
C ILE A 43 -0.19 -25.56 4.67
N LEU A 44 -0.33 -24.47 5.41
CA LEU A 44 -1.39 -23.50 5.31
C LEU A 44 -0.82 -22.18 4.80
N GLY A 45 -1.28 -21.69 3.67
CA GLY A 45 -0.96 -20.36 3.15
C GLY A 45 -2.07 -19.37 3.47
N CYS A 46 -1.69 -18.21 3.98
CA CYS A 46 -2.58 -17.06 4.17
C CYS A 46 -2.08 -15.90 3.31
N THR A 47 -2.96 -15.27 2.54
CA THR A 47 -2.64 -14.05 1.78
C THR A 47 -3.86 -13.15 1.72
N ALA A 48 -3.63 -11.84 1.80
CA ALA A 48 -4.70 -10.86 1.64
C ALA A 48 -5.03 -10.59 0.17
N THR A 49 -4.12 -10.97 -0.74
CA THR A 49 -4.20 -10.63 -2.17
C THR A 49 -3.89 -11.85 -3.01
N THR A 50 -4.77 -12.15 -3.96
CA THR A 50 -4.52 -13.16 -5.02
C THR A 50 -4.84 -12.53 -6.37
N ASP A 51 -3.86 -12.44 -7.27
CA ASP A 51 -4.10 -12.13 -8.68
C ASP A 51 -4.15 -13.45 -9.47
N ARG A 52 -4.79 -13.46 -10.65
CA ARG A 52 -4.90 -14.66 -11.51
C ARG A 52 -3.57 -15.33 -11.83
N SER A 53 -2.50 -14.53 -11.97
CA SER A 53 -1.14 -15.05 -12.15
C SER A 53 -0.62 -15.76 -10.91
N ASP A 54 -0.96 -15.24 -9.74
CA ASP A 54 -0.58 -15.80 -8.45
C ASP A 54 -1.40 -17.04 -8.13
N GLU A 55 -2.68 -17.09 -8.48
CA GLU A 55 -3.53 -18.29 -8.34
C GLU A 55 -2.95 -19.49 -9.09
N ILE A 56 -2.49 -19.31 -10.34
CA ILE A 56 -1.85 -20.37 -11.12
C ILE A 56 -0.53 -20.81 -10.48
N ALA A 57 0.22 -19.88 -9.93
CA ALA A 57 1.50 -20.15 -9.29
C ALA A 57 1.31 -20.82 -7.92
N LEU A 58 0.34 -20.36 -7.14
CA LEU A 58 -0.05 -20.94 -5.84
C LEU A 58 -0.65 -22.33 -5.99
N GLY A 59 -1.41 -22.60 -7.06
CA GLY A 59 -1.94 -23.94 -7.37
C GLY A 59 -0.88 -25.01 -7.62
N LYS A 60 0.39 -24.62 -7.81
CA LYS A 60 1.53 -25.57 -7.85
C LYS A 60 2.03 -25.96 -6.46
N ILE A 61 1.69 -25.20 -5.44
CA ILE A 61 2.16 -25.35 -4.06
C ILE A 61 1.02 -25.85 -3.17
N PHE A 62 -0.14 -25.22 -3.28
CA PHE A 62 -1.33 -25.52 -2.49
C PHE A 62 -2.32 -26.36 -3.31
N GLN A 63 -2.90 -27.36 -2.67
CA GLN A 63 -3.80 -28.31 -3.33
C GLN A 63 -5.21 -27.76 -3.48
N ASP A 64 -5.62 -26.90 -2.54
CA ASP A 64 -6.98 -26.38 -2.48
C ASP A 64 -7.02 -25.01 -1.79
N CYS A 65 -8.09 -24.24 -2.04
CA CYS A 65 -8.40 -23.01 -1.33
C CYS A 65 -9.45 -23.32 -0.26
N ALA A 66 -9.02 -23.35 1.00
CA ALA A 66 -9.89 -23.71 2.12
C ALA A 66 -10.90 -22.62 2.49
N PHE A 67 -10.58 -21.35 2.23
CA PHE A 67 -11.42 -20.21 2.53
C PHE A 67 -11.04 -19.00 1.66
N ASP A 68 -12.04 -18.38 1.05
CA ASP A 68 -11.92 -17.11 0.31
C ASP A 68 -12.87 -16.08 0.94
N TYR A 69 -12.32 -14.92 1.30
CA TYR A 69 -13.07 -13.82 1.93
C TYR A 69 -12.62 -12.50 1.37
N ARG A 70 -13.38 -11.98 0.44
CA ARG A 70 -13.00 -10.81 -0.34
C ARG A 70 -13.32 -9.50 0.37
N LEU A 71 -12.64 -8.44 -0.04
CA LEU A 71 -12.85 -7.10 0.53
C LEU A 71 -14.30 -6.60 0.45
N PRO A 72 -15.06 -6.79 -0.66
CA PRO A 72 -16.49 -6.44 -0.69
C PRO A 72 -17.28 -7.13 0.41
N ASP A 73 -17.03 -8.43 0.62
CA ASP A 73 -17.71 -9.22 1.66
C ASP A 73 -17.38 -8.67 3.06
N ALA A 74 -16.12 -8.30 3.29
CA ALA A 74 -15.67 -7.69 4.56
C ALA A 74 -16.28 -6.30 4.81
N ILE A 75 -16.57 -5.53 3.77
CA ILE A 75 -17.26 -4.24 3.86
C ILE A 75 -18.75 -4.47 4.17
N GLU A 76 -19.41 -5.39 3.47
CA GLU A 76 -20.82 -5.73 3.67
C GLU A 76 -21.06 -6.27 5.08
N ASP A 77 -20.22 -7.16 5.56
CA ASP A 77 -20.27 -7.70 6.92
C ASP A 77 -19.93 -6.65 7.99
N GLY A 78 -19.28 -5.55 7.61
CA GLY A 78 -18.94 -4.44 8.51
C GLY A 78 -17.63 -4.60 9.26
N TRP A 79 -16.71 -5.43 8.78
CA TRP A 79 -15.32 -5.50 9.26
C TRP A 79 -14.47 -4.35 8.71
N CYS A 80 -14.72 -3.97 7.46
CA CYS A 80 -14.06 -2.87 6.77
C CYS A 80 -15.01 -1.70 6.54
N CYS A 81 -14.46 -0.48 6.47
CA CYS A 81 -15.24 0.69 6.13
C CYS A 81 -15.45 0.81 4.61
N PRO A 82 -16.55 1.44 4.16
CA PRO A 82 -16.78 1.70 2.75
C PRO A 82 -15.73 2.65 2.18
N ILE A 83 -15.49 2.52 0.85
CA ILE A 83 -14.54 3.36 0.12
C ILE A 83 -15.29 4.44 -0.65
N ARG A 84 -14.75 5.66 -0.63
CA ARG A 84 -15.12 6.74 -1.54
C ARG A 84 -13.91 7.12 -2.38
N GLN A 85 -14.02 7.04 -3.70
CA GLN A 85 -12.93 7.37 -4.61
C GLN A 85 -13.11 8.73 -5.26
N GLN A 86 -12.01 9.47 -5.39
CA GLN A 86 -11.89 10.71 -6.15
C GLN A 86 -10.63 10.68 -7.00
N PHE A 87 -10.60 11.49 -8.07
CA PHE A 87 -9.46 11.57 -8.96
C PHE A 87 -8.86 12.96 -8.98
N ILE A 88 -7.53 13.02 -8.99
CA ILE A 88 -6.76 14.22 -9.36
C ILE A 88 -6.30 14.02 -10.79
N VAL A 89 -6.79 14.85 -11.69
CA VAL A 89 -6.49 14.75 -13.12
C VAL A 89 -5.30 15.65 -13.47
N LEU A 90 -4.30 15.08 -14.16
CA LEU A 90 -3.05 15.73 -14.54
C LEU A 90 -2.92 15.74 -16.09
N ASP A 91 -3.95 16.23 -16.80
CA ASP A 91 -4.06 16.11 -18.25
C ASP A 91 -3.08 16.95 -19.06
N ASP A 92 -2.48 17.97 -18.46
CA ASP A 92 -1.47 18.83 -19.08
C ASP A 92 -0.03 18.27 -18.95
N LEU A 93 0.14 17.12 -18.29
CA LEU A 93 1.42 16.43 -18.19
C LEU A 93 1.50 15.30 -19.22
N ASP A 94 2.63 15.21 -19.90
CA ASP A 94 2.88 14.12 -20.85
C ASP A 94 3.50 12.90 -20.14
N PHE A 95 2.70 11.87 -19.93
CA PHE A 95 3.13 10.58 -19.40
C PHE A 95 3.39 9.54 -20.50
N SER A 96 3.37 9.92 -21.78
CA SER A 96 3.52 8.98 -22.91
C SER A 96 4.86 8.26 -22.93
N GLY A 97 5.88 8.85 -22.32
CA GLY A 97 7.23 8.32 -22.18
C GLY A 97 7.46 7.42 -20.96
N VAL A 98 6.47 7.24 -20.08
CA VAL A 98 6.61 6.38 -18.91
C VAL A 98 6.66 4.92 -19.34
N ARG A 99 7.77 4.25 -19.02
CA ARG A 99 7.98 2.84 -19.36
C ARG A 99 7.14 1.93 -18.48
N VAL A 100 6.78 0.78 -19.06
CA VAL A 100 6.16 -0.34 -18.33
C VAL A 100 7.19 -1.47 -18.26
N GLY A 101 7.49 -1.94 -17.08
CA GLY A 101 8.44 -3.03 -16.85
C GLY A 101 8.10 -3.80 -15.57
N GLY A 102 8.41 -5.11 -15.54
CA GLY A 102 8.11 -5.93 -14.36
C GLY A 102 6.62 -6.01 -13.98
N GLY A 103 5.72 -5.78 -14.95
CA GLY A 103 4.27 -5.80 -14.72
C GLY A 103 3.68 -4.46 -14.24
N ASP A 104 4.49 -3.44 -13.95
CA ASP A 104 4.02 -2.13 -13.46
C ASP A 104 4.68 -0.95 -14.18
N LEU A 105 4.25 0.28 -13.86
CA LEU A 105 4.83 1.52 -14.33
C LEU A 105 6.20 1.78 -13.69
N SER A 106 7.12 2.36 -14.48
CA SER A 106 8.38 2.86 -13.95
C SER A 106 8.12 4.02 -12.98
N ALA A 107 8.35 3.77 -11.70
CA ALA A 107 8.22 4.78 -10.65
C ALA A 107 9.19 5.95 -10.87
N GLU A 108 10.38 5.69 -11.40
CA GLU A 108 11.39 6.70 -11.70
C GLU A 108 10.95 7.60 -12.85
N ASP A 109 10.43 7.04 -13.95
CA ASP A 109 9.97 7.83 -15.09
C ASP A 109 8.78 8.70 -14.71
N PHE A 110 7.80 8.12 -14.03
CA PHE A 110 6.64 8.85 -13.53
C PHE A 110 7.06 9.93 -12.50
N GLY A 111 7.91 9.55 -11.54
CA GLY A 111 8.41 10.45 -10.52
C GLY A 111 9.16 11.65 -11.11
N ARG A 112 9.92 11.47 -12.18
CA ARG A 112 10.65 12.54 -12.86
C ARG A 112 9.70 13.60 -13.45
N ILE A 113 8.55 13.20 -13.95
CA ILE A 113 7.54 14.11 -14.51
C ILE A 113 6.86 14.91 -13.40
N ILE A 114 6.49 14.27 -12.30
CA ILE A 114 5.70 14.92 -11.23
C ILE A 114 6.54 15.64 -10.17
N GLN A 115 7.86 15.51 -10.15
CA GLN A 115 8.71 16.18 -9.16
C GLN A 115 8.95 17.66 -9.43
N GLU A 116 8.51 18.19 -10.58
CA GLU A 116 8.56 19.60 -10.89
C GLU A 116 7.58 20.39 -10.01
N GLU A 117 7.84 21.69 -9.81
CA GLU A 117 7.08 22.52 -8.87
C GLU A 117 5.58 22.57 -9.21
N GLY A 118 5.24 22.77 -10.48
CA GLY A 118 3.85 22.83 -10.94
C GLY A 118 3.03 21.57 -10.58
N PRO A 119 3.46 20.37 -11.02
CA PRO A 119 2.81 19.11 -10.66
C PRO A 119 2.72 18.86 -9.15
N LEU A 120 3.77 19.19 -8.37
CA LEU A 120 3.74 19.02 -6.92
C LEU A 120 2.62 19.83 -6.26
N HIS A 121 2.40 21.08 -6.70
CA HIS A 121 1.31 21.91 -6.20
C HIS A 121 -0.07 21.34 -6.55
N ARG A 122 -0.20 20.74 -7.72
CA ARG A 122 -1.46 20.13 -8.20
C ARG A 122 -1.80 18.85 -7.44
N ILE A 123 -0.80 18.17 -6.88
CA ILE A 123 -0.99 17.01 -6.01
C ILE A 123 -1.23 17.48 -4.56
N ALA A 124 -0.37 18.34 -4.05
CA ALA A 124 -0.38 18.74 -2.64
C ALA A 124 -1.65 19.46 -2.23
N ARG A 125 -2.10 20.43 -3.06
CA ARG A 125 -3.26 21.25 -2.74
C ARG A 125 -4.53 20.40 -2.54
N PRO A 126 -5.01 19.60 -3.52
CA PRO A 126 -6.21 18.80 -3.33
C PRO A 126 -6.01 17.70 -2.27
N ALA A 127 -4.83 17.11 -2.14
CA ALA A 127 -4.55 16.13 -1.09
C ALA A 127 -4.78 16.71 0.31
N VAL A 128 -4.39 17.97 0.56
CA VAL A 128 -4.58 18.65 1.85
C VAL A 128 -6.01 19.18 2.00
N GLU A 129 -6.62 19.74 0.95
CA GLU A 129 -7.98 20.25 0.98
C GLU A 129 -8.99 19.12 1.25
N LEU A 130 -8.90 18.01 0.52
CA LEU A 130 -9.80 16.84 0.64
C LEU A 130 -9.61 16.05 1.94
N ALA A 131 -8.43 16.14 2.54
CA ALA A 131 -8.16 15.48 3.81
C ALA A 131 -9.09 15.96 4.92
N GLU A 132 -9.49 17.25 4.91
CA GLU A 132 -10.20 17.86 6.04
C GLU A 132 -9.48 17.54 7.37
N ASN A 133 -10.14 16.80 8.27
CA ASN A 133 -9.56 16.35 9.55
C ASN A 133 -9.03 14.91 9.50
N ARG A 134 -9.13 14.21 8.34
CA ARG A 134 -8.73 12.81 8.19
C ARG A 134 -7.22 12.65 8.30
N GLN A 135 -6.77 11.66 9.04
CA GLN A 135 -5.39 11.19 8.91
C GLN A 135 -5.18 10.65 7.51
N THR A 136 -4.15 11.16 6.84
CA THR A 136 -3.90 10.95 5.42
C THR A 136 -2.56 10.29 5.17
N MET A 137 -2.55 9.19 4.43
CA MET A 137 -1.32 8.58 3.93
C MET A 137 -1.17 8.87 2.43
N VAL A 138 0.02 9.28 2.00
CA VAL A 138 0.33 9.60 0.61
C VAL A 138 1.39 8.63 0.12
N PHE A 139 1.06 7.80 -0.86
CA PHE A 139 2.00 6.88 -1.49
C PHE A 139 2.71 7.56 -2.65
N CYS A 140 4.00 7.83 -2.49
CA CYS A 140 4.83 8.50 -3.47
C CYS A 140 5.62 7.49 -4.32
N PRO A 141 5.90 7.80 -5.62
CA PRO A 141 6.63 6.90 -6.50
C PRO A 141 8.11 6.76 -6.15
N THR A 142 8.75 7.86 -5.74
CA THR A 142 10.19 7.89 -5.44
C THR A 142 10.49 8.71 -4.17
N VAL A 143 11.67 8.49 -3.59
CA VAL A 143 12.17 9.30 -2.47
C VAL A 143 12.35 10.76 -2.88
N ALA A 144 12.76 11.02 -4.12
CA ALA A 144 12.92 12.38 -4.63
C ALA A 144 11.59 13.13 -4.63
N VAL A 145 10.50 12.50 -5.13
CA VAL A 145 9.14 13.06 -5.07
C VAL A 145 8.68 13.26 -3.64
N THR A 146 8.92 12.28 -2.76
CA THR A 146 8.54 12.38 -1.34
C THR A 146 9.16 13.61 -0.69
N ARG A 147 10.48 13.80 -0.87
CA ARG A 147 11.21 14.97 -0.34
C ARG A 147 10.77 16.30 -0.93
N ALA A 148 10.44 16.33 -2.22
CA ALA A 148 9.96 17.53 -2.89
C ALA A 148 8.51 17.87 -2.53
N LEU A 149 7.65 16.88 -2.36
CA LEU A 149 6.23 17.06 -2.05
C LEU A 149 6.00 17.48 -0.60
N GLN A 150 6.82 16.99 0.35
CA GLN A 150 6.65 17.29 1.77
C GLN A 150 6.57 18.78 2.07
N PRO A 151 7.55 19.64 1.71
CA PRO A 151 7.49 21.08 2.03
C PRO A 151 6.35 21.79 1.31
N VAL A 152 5.90 21.29 0.16
CA VAL A 152 4.73 21.84 -0.54
C VAL A 152 3.46 21.54 0.25
N MET A 153 3.29 20.30 0.72
CA MET A 153 2.16 19.91 1.57
C MET A 153 2.17 20.65 2.92
N GLU A 154 3.34 20.83 3.54
CA GLU A 154 3.50 21.60 4.77
C GLU A 154 2.98 23.05 4.62
N ARG A 155 3.29 23.71 3.51
CA ARG A 155 2.78 25.07 3.20
C ARG A 155 1.25 25.11 3.10
N TYR A 156 0.64 24.13 2.41
CA TYR A 156 -0.82 24.04 2.31
C TYR A 156 -1.46 23.65 3.63
N ALA A 157 -0.87 22.71 4.37
CA ALA A 157 -1.36 22.29 5.69
C ALA A 157 -1.36 23.48 6.67
N ALA A 158 -0.27 24.23 6.75
CA ALA A 158 -0.18 25.44 7.58
C ALA A 158 -1.21 26.49 7.18
N LYS A 159 -1.39 26.75 5.88
CA LYS A 159 -2.37 27.72 5.36
C LYS A 159 -3.81 27.36 5.74
N LEU A 160 -4.13 26.08 5.80
CA LEU A 160 -5.47 25.57 6.12
C LEU A 160 -5.65 25.18 7.60
N GLY A 161 -4.65 25.49 8.46
CA GLY A 161 -4.68 25.14 9.89
C GLY A 161 -4.70 23.62 10.15
N ARG A 162 -4.09 22.84 9.25
CA ARG A 162 -3.96 21.39 9.38
C ARG A 162 -2.77 21.04 10.27
N ARG A 163 -2.78 19.83 10.83
CA ARG A 163 -1.66 19.30 11.63
C ARG A 163 -0.46 18.97 10.74
N GLY A 164 0.65 18.56 11.36
CA GLY A 164 1.94 18.34 10.72
C GLY A 164 1.95 17.35 9.55
N VAL A 165 2.99 17.45 8.75
CA VAL A 165 3.31 16.57 7.62
C VAL A 165 4.63 15.89 7.93
N VAL A 166 4.69 14.57 7.88
CA VAL A 166 5.90 13.78 8.06
C VAL A 166 6.10 12.85 6.86
N ALA A 167 7.33 12.39 6.67
CA ALA A 167 7.66 11.50 5.58
C ALA A 167 8.51 10.33 6.06
N ALA A 168 8.40 9.17 5.36
CA ALA A 168 9.20 7.99 5.63
C ALA A 168 9.49 7.19 4.36
N TRP A 169 10.72 6.68 4.23
CA TRP A 169 11.18 5.83 3.14
C TRP A 169 12.20 4.80 3.62
N GLY A 170 12.46 3.73 2.83
CA GLY A 170 13.24 2.57 3.22
C GLY A 170 14.68 2.87 3.64
N SER A 171 15.36 3.78 2.94
CA SER A 171 16.76 4.18 3.22
C SER A 171 16.92 5.30 4.25
N MET A 172 15.83 5.74 4.89
CA MET A 172 15.86 6.72 5.98
C MET A 172 16.45 6.09 7.25
N ASP A 173 17.11 6.90 8.06
CA ASP A 173 17.55 6.48 9.38
C ASP A 173 16.41 5.90 10.21
N GLU A 174 16.69 4.82 10.95
CA GLU A 174 15.65 4.09 11.68
C GLU A 174 15.01 4.92 12.81
N VAL A 175 15.79 5.76 13.47
CA VAL A 175 15.31 6.63 14.56
C VAL A 175 14.39 7.71 13.99
N GLU A 176 14.82 8.38 12.91
CA GLU A 176 14.02 9.40 12.23
C GLU A 176 12.74 8.80 11.65
N ARG A 177 12.84 7.66 10.96
CA ARG A 177 11.70 6.92 10.43
C ARG A 177 10.71 6.53 11.54
N GLY A 178 11.23 6.02 12.66
CA GLY A 178 10.43 5.68 13.84
C GLY A 178 9.73 6.90 14.45
N ALA A 179 10.40 8.05 14.50
CA ALA A 179 9.81 9.31 14.98
C ALA A 179 8.65 9.78 14.08
N ALA A 180 8.83 9.76 12.75
CA ALA A 180 7.78 10.10 11.79
C ALA A 180 6.54 9.22 11.95
N VAL A 181 6.73 7.90 12.09
CA VAL A 181 5.63 6.94 12.31
C VAL A 181 4.91 7.18 13.64
N ARG A 182 5.66 7.44 14.71
CA ARG A 182 5.04 7.74 16.02
C ARG A 182 4.21 9.03 15.97
N SER A 183 4.74 10.10 15.38
CA SER A 183 4.04 11.37 15.22
C SER A 183 2.75 11.22 14.40
N TYR A 184 2.77 10.39 13.34
CA TYR A 184 1.57 10.06 12.57
C TYR A 184 0.59 9.21 13.38
N LYS A 185 1.04 8.15 14.05
CA LYS A 185 0.15 7.28 14.86
C LYS A 185 -0.51 8.00 16.03
N SER A 186 0.20 8.94 16.67
CA SER A 186 -0.36 9.76 17.77
C SER A 186 -1.36 10.83 17.28
N GLY A 187 -1.41 11.09 15.97
CA GLY A 187 -2.23 12.15 15.39
C GLY A 187 -1.62 13.55 15.51
N GLU A 188 -0.40 13.69 16.01
CA GLU A 188 0.37 14.94 15.99
C GLU A 188 0.62 15.37 14.53
N ALA A 189 1.09 14.45 13.68
CA ALA A 189 1.09 14.64 12.24
C ALA A 189 -0.20 14.08 11.63
N GLN A 190 -0.82 14.87 10.75
CA GLN A 190 -2.00 14.46 10.00
C GLN A 190 -1.64 13.72 8.72
N PHE A 191 -0.48 14.03 8.14
CA PHE A 191 -0.06 13.50 6.84
C PHE A 191 1.22 12.69 6.99
N LEU A 192 1.23 11.48 6.40
CA LEU A 192 2.41 10.63 6.25
C LEU A 192 2.66 10.39 4.77
N LEU A 193 3.76 10.94 4.23
CA LEU A 193 4.23 10.61 2.90
C LEU A 193 5.09 9.35 2.98
N SER A 194 4.81 8.37 2.15
CA SER A 194 5.51 7.07 2.15
C SER A 194 6.03 6.73 0.76
N CYS A 195 7.28 6.29 0.67
CA CYS A 195 7.86 5.75 -0.55
C CYS A 195 8.41 4.34 -0.28
N GLN A 196 7.89 3.34 -0.99
CA GLN A 196 8.30 1.92 -0.90
C GLN A 196 8.28 1.34 0.53
N LEU A 197 7.46 1.93 1.41
CA LEU A 197 7.29 1.50 2.79
C LEU A 197 5.81 1.41 3.13
N TYR A 198 5.53 0.62 4.16
CA TYR A 198 4.19 0.50 4.75
C TYR A 198 3.10 -0.02 3.80
N THR A 199 3.50 -0.66 2.71
CA THR A 199 2.58 -1.51 1.94
C THR A 199 2.28 -2.81 2.70
N GLU A 200 3.22 -3.26 3.55
CA GLU A 200 3.10 -4.46 4.39
C GLU A 200 3.54 -4.20 5.84
N GLY A 201 3.06 -5.02 6.77
CA GLY A 201 3.63 -5.19 8.12
C GLY A 201 3.38 -4.08 9.15
N VAL A 202 2.73 -2.95 8.82
CA VAL A 202 2.43 -1.87 9.78
C VAL A 202 0.96 -1.51 9.76
N ASP A 203 0.38 -1.33 10.94
CA ASP A 203 -1.03 -0.97 11.11
C ASP A 203 -1.19 0.53 11.42
N PHE A 204 -2.12 1.18 10.68
CA PHE A 204 -2.49 2.58 10.84
C PHE A 204 -4.02 2.72 10.86
N PRO A 205 -4.69 2.27 11.93
CA PRO A 205 -6.14 2.16 11.98
C PRO A 205 -6.87 3.50 11.78
N ALA A 206 -6.28 4.60 12.22
CA ALA A 206 -6.86 5.93 12.08
C ALA A 206 -6.71 6.55 10.67
N THR A 207 -5.97 5.92 9.74
CA THR A 207 -5.88 6.41 8.36
C THR A 207 -7.25 6.34 7.70
N ALA A 208 -7.80 7.50 7.36
CA ALA A 208 -9.12 7.66 6.75
C ALA A 208 -9.08 8.34 5.36
N HIS A 209 -7.88 8.67 4.88
CA HIS A 209 -7.65 9.16 3.53
C HIS A 209 -6.34 8.60 2.99
N ILE A 210 -6.39 8.06 1.78
CA ILE A 210 -5.22 7.58 1.04
C ILE A 210 -5.11 8.36 -0.26
N VAL A 211 -3.93 8.91 -0.52
CA VAL A 211 -3.58 9.57 -1.78
C VAL A 211 -2.62 8.69 -2.55
N ILE A 212 -3.03 8.23 -3.71
CA ILE A 212 -2.22 7.41 -4.61
C ILE A 212 -1.47 8.35 -5.56
N ALA A 213 -0.34 8.90 -5.10
CA ALA A 213 0.58 9.66 -5.95
C ALA A 213 1.54 8.75 -6.76
N ARG A 214 1.31 7.46 -6.69
CA ARG A 214 1.99 6.40 -7.45
C ARG A 214 0.96 5.55 -8.18
N PRO A 215 0.52 5.93 -9.38
CA PRO A 215 -0.33 5.09 -10.21
C PRO A 215 0.31 3.72 -10.45
N THR A 216 -0.50 2.67 -10.49
CA THR A 216 -0.01 1.30 -10.63
C THR A 216 -0.90 0.48 -11.56
N LYS A 217 -0.32 -0.54 -12.19
CA LYS A 217 -1.00 -1.62 -12.89
C LYS A 217 -1.17 -2.87 -12.03
N SER A 218 -0.49 -2.89 -10.90
CA SER A 218 -0.52 -4.03 -9.97
C SER A 218 -1.73 -3.91 -9.05
N ARG A 219 -2.67 -4.86 -9.19
CA ARG A 219 -3.82 -4.99 -8.29
C ARG A 219 -3.34 -5.24 -6.86
N MET A 220 -2.39 -6.15 -6.68
CA MET A 220 -1.80 -6.47 -5.38
C MET A 220 -1.24 -5.22 -4.69
N LEU A 221 -0.45 -4.40 -5.40
CA LEU A 221 0.10 -3.18 -4.81
C LEU A 221 -1.01 -2.18 -4.44
N MET A 222 -2.05 -2.05 -5.26
CA MET A 222 -3.21 -1.20 -4.95
C MET A 222 -3.92 -1.71 -3.69
N GLU A 223 -4.19 -3.00 -3.59
CA GLU A 223 -4.83 -3.63 -2.43
C GLU A 223 -3.99 -3.43 -1.15
N GLN A 224 -2.68 -3.59 -1.22
CA GLN A 224 -1.77 -3.33 -0.10
C GLN A 224 -1.81 -1.86 0.36
N MET A 225 -1.80 -0.90 -0.58
CA MET A 225 -1.90 0.53 -0.26
C MET A 225 -3.26 0.84 0.39
N LEU A 226 -4.35 0.35 -0.17
CA LEU A 226 -5.70 0.55 0.36
C LEU A 226 -5.88 -0.16 1.71
N GLY A 227 -5.24 -1.30 1.90
CA GLY A 227 -5.25 -2.08 3.14
C GLY A 227 -4.83 -1.28 4.38
N ARG A 228 -4.05 -0.21 4.19
CA ARG A 228 -3.66 0.70 5.29
C ARG A 228 -4.82 1.52 5.83
N GLY A 229 -5.91 1.66 5.10
CA GLY A 229 -7.06 2.48 5.46
C GLY A 229 -8.39 1.74 5.63
N PHE A 230 -8.47 0.43 5.47
CA PHE A 230 -9.75 -0.29 5.54
C PHE A 230 -10.35 -0.44 6.94
N ARG A 231 -9.54 -0.36 7.99
CA ARG A 231 -10.06 -0.47 9.35
C ARG A 231 -11.11 0.61 9.66
N GLY A 232 -12.14 0.29 10.43
CA GLY A 232 -13.17 1.24 10.83
C GLY A 232 -14.58 0.87 10.38
N GLY A 233 -14.82 -0.39 10.06
CA GLY A 233 -16.17 -0.91 9.82
C GLY A 233 -17.00 -1.02 11.09
N ARG A 234 -18.26 -1.38 10.94
CA ARG A 234 -19.24 -1.51 12.06
C ARG A 234 -18.75 -2.48 13.16
N LEU A 235 -18.11 -3.58 12.78
CA LEU A 235 -17.61 -4.61 13.71
C LEU A 235 -16.18 -4.34 14.21
N CYS A 236 -15.47 -3.40 13.59
CA CYS A 236 -14.14 -2.98 14.01
C CYS A 236 -14.06 -1.44 13.97
N PRO A 237 -14.82 -0.73 14.81
CA PRO A 237 -14.95 0.72 14.74
C PRO A 237 -13.61 1.40 15.08
N VAL A 238 -13.35 2.51 14.40
CA VAL A 238 -12.27 3.45 14.72
C VAL A 238 -12.91 4.82 14.93
N ASP A 239 -12.58 5.47 16.03
CA ASP A 239 -13.19 6.73 16.43
C ASP A 239 -13.12 7.79 15.33
N GLY A 240 -14.29 8.37 15.01
CA GLY A 240 -14.43 9.41 13.99
C GLY A 240 -14.26 8.96 12.54
N LYS A 241 -14.10 7.67 12.29
CA LYS A 241 -13.91 7.11 10.94
C LYS A 241 -15.17 6.37 10.48
N THR A 242 -15.78 6.87 9.42
CA THR A 242 -16.99 6.28 8.80
C THR A 242 -16.72 5.67 7.42
N ASP A 243 -15.66 6.15 6.75
CA ASP A 243 -15.29 5.74 5.40
C ASP A 243 -13.77 5.87 5.18
N LEU A 244 -13.30 5.32 4.08
CA LEU A 244 -11.98 5.56 3.53
C LEU A 244 -12.12 6.41 2.27
N LEU A 245 -11.60 7.64 2.31
CA LEU A 245 -11.44 8.44 1.10
C LEU A 245 -10.17 7.98 0.37
N VAL A 246 -10.29 7.70 -0.92
CA VAL A 246 -9.15 7.40 -1.80
C VAL A 246 -9.08 8.47 -2.88
N THR A 247 -7.95 9.16 -2.95
CA THR A 247 -7.67 10.14 -3.99
C THR A 247 -6.58 9.58 -4.91
N ASP A 248 -6.92 9.35 -6.15
CA ASP A 248 -6.08 8.68 -7.13
C ASP A 248 -5.61 9.66 -8.22
N LEU A 249 -4.32 9.60 -8.57
CA LEU A 249 -3.77 10.41 -9.65
C LEU A 249 -4.00 9.71 -10.98
N VAL A 250 -4.57 10.44 -11.93
CA VAL A 250 -4.79 9.98 -13.29
C VAL A 250 -4.22 10.96 -14.31
N GLY A 251 -3.69 10.43 -15.41
CA GLY A 251 -3.21 11.21 -16.53
C GLY A 251 -3.69 10.59 -17.84
N SER A 252 -4.35 11.38 -18.71
CA SER A 252 -4.93 10.91 -19.97
C SER A 252 -3.90 10.38 -20.97
N THR A 253 -2.64 10.79 -20.84
CA THR A 253 -1.53 10.37 -21.72
C THR A 253 -0.87 9.05 -21.34
N LEU A 254 -1.25 8.45 -20.20
CA LEU A 254 -0.77 7.11 -19.83
C LEU A 254 -1.27 6.05 -20.83
N LYS A 255 -0.35 5.33 -21.46
CA LYS A 255 -0.63 4.33 -22.52
C LYS A 255 -1.06 2.95 -21.95
N CYS A 256 -1.48 2.87 -20.72
CA CYS A 256 -1.86 1.61 -20.09
C CYS A 256 -3.08 1.77 -19.19
N LYS A 257 -3.84 0.68 -19.03
CA LYS A 257 -4.90 0.64 -18.04
C LYS A 257 -4.27 0.60 -16.64
N LEU A 258 -4.64 1.55 -15.80
CA LEU A 258 -4.29 1.57 -14.39
C LEU A 258 -5.30 0.75 -13.59
N VAL A 259 -4.87 0.31 -12.41
CA VAL A 259 -5.77 -0.25 -11.39
C VAL A 259 -6.17 0.88 -10.44
N HIS A 260 -7.45 1.00 -10.17
CA HIS A 260 -8.04 1.97 -9.27
C HIS A 260 -8.73 1.29 -8.10
N ALA A 261 -9.11 2.05 -7.07
CA ALA A 261 -9.79 1.49 -5.91
C ALA A 261 -11.10 0.75 -6.27
N GLY A 262 -11.83 1.23 -7.27
CA GLY A 262 -13.03 0.56 -7.79
C GLY A 262 -12.76 -0.83 -8.38
N ASP A 263 -11.60 -1.03 -9.03
CA ASP A 263 -11.23 -2.32 -9.61
C ASP A 263 -10.91 -3.38 -8.53
N VAL A 264 -10.55 -2.94 -7.32
CA VAL A 264 -10.29 -3.81 -6.16
C VAL A 264 -11.59 -4.33 -5.55
N LEU A 265 -12.65 -3.54 -5.66
CA LEU A 265 -13.97 -3.91 -5.13
C LEU A 265 -14.76 -4.88 -6.03
N GLY A 266 -14.34 -5.08 -7.27
CA GLY A 266 -14.92 -6.04 -8.21
C GLY A 266 -15.51 -5.36 -9.41
#